data_c2f0f2ae7b39960493ba352424ef3b0c
#
_entry.id   c2f0f2ae7b39960493ba352424ef3b0c
#
_cell.length_a   1.000
_cell.length_b   1.000
_cell.length_c   1.000
_cell.angle_alpha   90.00
_cell.angle_beta   90.00
_cell.angle_gamma   90.00
#
_symmetry.space_group_name_H-M   'P 1'
#
loop_
_entity.id
_entity.type
_entity.pdbx_description
1 polymer ?
#
loop_
_entity_poly.entity_id
_entity_poly.type
_entity_poly.pdbx_seq_one_letter_code
_entity_poly.pdbx_strand_id
1 'polypeptide(L)'
;PDPIPLEIDSAYRNFVLSKLAEAYSGVLQLSDGANDVRRRFQAEIEPKLAPDVGDWAFMADFGGKLTGTAVRIAALLHCAQAVGDPTAEPISTETMEAAVKIADFFAAQAEAVYRGFGLSDDEDTAEARYVLSRLCSVPGDEITASKFRDSYCKRHFSSVKELETVLDRLAAFGYIKTERPEKNGPGRSPSLKIIFNPRWDRTI
;
A
#
# COMPACT_ATOMS: atom_id res chain seq x y z
N PRO A 1 0.41 -4.62 -21.95
CA PRO A 1 -1.02 -4.50 -22.25
C PRO A 1 -1.18 -3.87 -23.63
N ASP A 2 -2.16 -4.34 -24.39
CA ASP A 2 -2.47 -3.78 -25.69
C ASP A 2 -2.96 -2.33 -25.55
N PRO A 3 -2.63 -1.43 -26.51
CA PRO A 3 -3.10 -0.07 -26.46
C PRO A 3 -4.63 -0.01 -26.58
N ILE A 4 -5.23 0.97 -25.88
CA ILE A 4 -6.68 1.19 -25.97
C ILE A 4 -7.04 1.55 -27.42
N PRO A 5 -8.03 0.87 -28.05
CA PRO A 5 -8.47 1.23 -29.41
C PRO A 5 -8.90 2.70 -29.50
N LEU A 6 -8.51 3.36 -30.61
CA LEU A 6 -8.79 4.78 -30.80
C LEU A 6 -10.29 5.12 -30.74
N GLU A 7 -11.14 4.19 -31.16
CA GLU A 7 -12.61 4.35 -31.12
C GLU A 7 -13.12 4.47 -29.68
N ILE A 8 -12.57 3.63 -28.77
CA ILE A 8 -12.91 3.65 -27.33
C ILE A 8 -12.39 4.93 -26.68
N ASP A 9 -11.14 5.32 -26.97
CA ASP A 9 -10.56 6.57 -26.46
C ASP A 9 -11.36 7.78 -26.90
N SER A 10 -11.75 7.84 -28.21
CA SER A 10 -12.55 8.92 -28.78
C SER A 10 -13.96 8.97 -28.17
N ALA A 11 -14.61 7.81 -28.01
CA ALA A 11 -15.92 7.72 -27.38
C ALA A 11 -15.90 8.21 -25.94
N TYR A 12 -14.89 7.79 -25.15
CA TYR A 12 -14.69 8.23 -23.79
C TYR A 12 -14.45 9.75 -23.69
N ARG A 13 -13.57 10.30 -24.53
CA ARG A 13 -13.31 11.75 -24.57
C ARG A 13 -14.55 12.55 -24.87
N ASN A 14 -15.31 12.14 -25.90
CA ASN A 14 -16.56 12.82 -26.27
C ASN A 14 -17.59 12.77 -25.15
N PHE A 15 -17.72 11.63 -24.46
CA PHE A 15 -18.58 11.49 -23.29
C PHE A 15 -18.17 12.45 -22.17
N VAL A 16 -16.88 12.47 -21.77
CA VAL A 16 -16.38 13.36 -20.73
C VAL A 16 -16.59 14.82 -21.09
N LEU A 17 -16.27 15.21 -22.34
CA LEU A 17 -16.44 16.59 -22.82
C LEU A 17 -17.92 17.02 -22.84
N SER A 18 -18.83 16.13 -23.21
CA SER A 18 -20.27 16.43 -23.19
C SER A 18 -20.75 16.69 -21.75
N LYS A 19 -20.33 15.85 -20.78
CA LYS A 19 -20.70 16.04 -19.39
C LYS A 19 -20.09 17.28 -18.75
N LEU A 20 -18.86 17.64 -19.11
CA LEU A 20 -18.23 18.89 -18.67
C LEU A 20 -18.88 20.16 -19.28
N ALA A 21 -19.44 20.05 -20.46
CA ALA A 21 -20.17 21.15 -21.10
C ALA A 21 -21.56 21.39 -20.48
N GLU A 22 -22.12 20.38 -19.80
CA GLU A 22 -23.35 20.46 -19.01
C GLU A 22 -23.03 21.13 -17.69
N ALA A 23 -22.97 22.44 -17.61
CA ALA A 23 -22.69 23.17 -16.35
C ALA A 23 -23.92 23.11 -15.44
N TYR A 24 -23.92 22.17 -14.50
CA TYR A 24 -24.92 22.12 -13.46
C TYR A 24 -24.45 22.88 -12.22
N SER A 25 -25.36 23.66 -11.65
CA SER A 25 -25.16 24.30 -10.34
C SER A 25 -26.20 23.75 -9.37
N GLY A 26 -25.74 23.03 -8.36
CA GLY A 26 -26.66 22.46 -7.37
C GLY A 26 -25.93 21.50 -6.42
N VAL A 27 -26.68 20.96 -5.47
CA VAL A 27 -26.19 20.00 -4.48
C VAL A 27 -26.82 18.64 -4.76
N LEU A 28 -25.98 17.65 -5.04
CA LEU A 28 -26.40 16.26 -5.13
C LEU A 28 -26.71 15.74 -3.72
N GLN A 29 -27.82 15.05 -3.59
CA GLN A 29 -28.23 14.44 -2.33
C GLN A 29 -28.19 12.92 -2.43
N LEU A 30 -27.90 12.25 -1.33
CA LEU A 30 -28.03 10.80 -1.22
C LEU A 30 -29.49 10.46 -0.88
N SER A 31 -30.04 9.42 -1.50
CA SER A 31 -31.27 8.81 -0.99
C SER A 31 -31.05 8.23 0.43
N ASP A 32 -32.13 7.96 1.16
CA ASP A 32 -32.02 7.34 2.50
C ASP A 32 -31.25 6.01 2.43
N GLY A 33 -31.55 5.16 1.46
CA GLY A 33 -30.84 3.90 1.25
C GLY A 33 -29.37 4.08 0.89
N ALA A 34 -29.03 5.07 0.06
CA ALA A 34 -27.63 5.40 -0.27
C ALA A 34 -26.87 5.89 0.98
N ASN A 35 -27.53 6.70 1.82
CA ASN A 35 -26.92 7.17 3.06
C ASN A 35 -26.71 6.03 4.07
N ASP A 36 -27.60 5.04 4.10
CA ASP A 36 -27.43 3.84 4.93
C ASP A 36 -26.25 2.98 4.44
N VAL A 37 -26.05 2.84 3.13
CA VAL A 37 -24.84 2.20 2.56
C VAL A 37 -23.59 2.94 2.98
N ARG A 38 -23.56 4.27 2.85
CA ARG A 38 -22.44 5.11 3.29
C ARG A 38 -22.11 4.92 4.77
N ARG A 39 -23.14 4.91 5.64
CA ARG A 39 -22.96 4.74 7.10
C ARG A 39 -22.39 3.36 7.44
N ARG A 40 -22.89 2.30 6.80
CA ARG A 40 -22.35 0.94 6.99
C ARG A 40 -20.89 0.87 6.57
N PHE A 41 -20.56 1.40 5.41
CA PHE A 41 -19.18 1.44 4.93
C PHE A 41 -18.25 2.20 5.88
N GLN A 42 -18.68 3.35 6.39
CA GLN A 42 -17.93 4.10 7.39
C GLN A 42 -17.72 3.27 8.68
N ALA A 43 -18.77 2.63 9.19
CA ALA A 43 -18.71 1.80 10.40
C ALA A 43 -17.80 0.57 10.24
N GLU A 44 -17.62 0.04 9.02
CA GLU A 44 -16.69 -1.05 8.71
C GLU A 44 -15.23 -0.58 8.66
N ILE A 45 -14.98 0.66 8.25
CA ILE A 45 -13.63 1.21 8.11
C ILE A 45 -13.11 1.73 9.44
N GLU A 46 -13.91 2.45 10.23
CA GLU A 46 -13.48 3.11 11.45
C GLU A 46 -12.70 2.22 12.43
N PRO A 47 -13.12 0.99 12.73
CA PRO A 47 -12.36 0.11 13.61
C PRO A 47 -10.98 -0.28 13.05
N LYS A 48 -10.86 -0.37 11.71
CA LYS A 48 -9.59 -0.69 11.05
C LYS A 48 -8.54 0.42 11.17
N LEU A 49 -8.98 1.66 11.42
CA LEU A 49 -8.12 2.83 11.54
C LEU A 49 -7.67 3.11 12.98
N ALA A 50 -8.16 2.32 13.95
CA ALA A 50 -7.86 2.55 15.35
C ALA A 50 -6.33 2.51 15.58
N PRO A 51 -5.73 3.51 16.26
CA PRO A 51 -4.31 3.51 16.58
C PRO A 51 -3.91 2.23 17.32
N ASP A 52 -2.76 1.68 17.01
CA ASP A 52 -2.11 0.53 17.65
C ASP A 52 -2.82 -0.84 17.52
N VAL A 53 -4.11 -0.88 17.16
CA VAL A 53 -4.91 -2.12 17.11
C VAL A 53 -5.66 -2.32 15.80
N GLY A 54 -5.78 -1.31 14.97
CA GLY A 54 -6.50 -1.40 13.70
C GLY A 54 -5.62 -1.95 12.58
N ASP A 55 -6.16 -2.85 11.76
CA ASP A 55 -5.47 -3.46 10.63
C ASP A 55 -4.92 -2.44 9.62
N TRP A 56 -5.48 -1.23 9.61
CA TRP A 56 -5.11 -0.11 8.73
C TRP A 56 -4.55 1.10 9.48
N ALA A 57 -4.08 0.93 10.74
CA ALA A 57 -3.46 2.02 11.50
C ALA A 57 -2.29 2.66 10.73
N PHE A 58 -1.50 1.85 10.00
CA PHE A 58 -0.37 2.29 9.19
C PHE A 58 -0.77 3.13 7.94
N MET A 59 -2.02 3.11 7.54
CA MET A 59 -2.56 3.90 6.41
C MET A 59 -3.80 4.71 6.81
N ALA A 60 -3.89 5.12 8.06
CA ALA A 60 -5.05 5.82 8.63
C ALA A 60 -5.40 7.11 7.85
N ASP A 61 -4.39 7.83 7.35
CA ASP A 61 -4.60 9.03 6.52
C ASP A 61 -5.33 8.75 5.20
N PHE A 62 -5.07 7.60 4.59
CA PHE A 62 -5.78 7.14 3.40
C PHE A 62 -7.17 6.62 3.77
N GLY A 63 -7.25 5.73 4.74
CA GLY A 63 -8.50 5.09 5.17
C GLY A 63 -9.52 6.11 5.67
N GLY A 64 -9.10 7.12 6.43
CA GLY A 64 -9.96 8.18 6.93
C GLY A 64 -10.64 9.02 5.84
N LYS A 65 -10.09 9.02 4.62
CA LYS A 65 -10.66 9.72 3.45
C LYS A 65 -11.53 8.82 2.58
N LEU A 66 -11.53 7.51 2.82
CA LEU A 66 -12.10 6.53 1.90
C LEU A 66 -13.63 6.65 1.77
N THR A 67 -14.34 6.87 2.88
CA THR A 67 -15.79 7.10 2.85
C THR A 67 -16.15 8.34 2.03
N GLY A 68 -15.41 9.44 2.19
CA GLY A 68 -15.60 10.64 1.39
C GLY A 68 -15.25 10.43 -0.10
N THR A 69 -14.29 9.56 -0.37
CA THR A 69 -13.94 9.16 -1.76
C THR A 69 -15.06 8.34 -2.39
N ALA A 70 -15.66 7.39 -1.67
CA ALA A 70 -16.81 6.63 -2.14
C ALA A 70 -18.00 7.54 -2.50
N VAL A 71 -18.31 8.53 -1.66
CA VAL A 71 -19.37 9.51 -1.96
C VAL A 71 -19.08 10.31 -3.23
N ARG A 72 -17.83 10.74 -3.43
CA ARG A 72 -17.43 11.45 -4.67
C ARG A 72 -17.53 10.56 -5.91
N ILE A 73 -17.15 9.28 -5.80
CA ILE A 73 -17.33 8.30 -6.88
C ILE A 73 -18.80 8.10 -7.18
N ALA A 74 -19.66 7.97 -6.15
CA ALA A 74 -21.10 7.85 -6.33
C ALA A 74 -21.68 9.07 -7.05
N ALA A 75 -21.26 10.27 -6.69
CA ALA A 75 -21.66 11.50 -7.38
C ALA A 75 -21.24 11.51 -8.87
N LEU A 76 -20.00 11.10 -9.17
CA LEU A 76 -19.53 10.99 -10.55
C LEU A 76 -20.31 9.95 -11.36
N LEU A 77 -20.58 8.77 -10.78
CA LEU A 77 -21.39 7.73 -11.43
C LEU A 77 -22.81 8.22 -11.69
N HIS A 78 -23.41 8.90 -10.72
CA HIS A 78 -24.74 9.48 -10.85
C HIS A 78 -24.80 10.53 -11.97
N CYS A 79 -23.88 11.48 -11.98
CA CYS A 79 -23.79 12.48 -13.08
C CYS A 79 -23.55 11.84 -14.44
N ALA A 80 -22.77 10.77 -14.51
CA ALA A 80 -22.50 10.05 -15.75
C ALA A 80 -23.76 9.35 -16.30
N GLN A 81 -24.62 8.85 -15.43
CA GLN A 81 -25.86 8.15 -15.79
C GLN A 81 -27.03 9.10 -16.03
N ALA A 82 -27.02 10.29 -15.44
CA ALA A 82 -28.12 11.24 -15.53
C ALA A 82 -28.36 11.70 -16.99
N VAL A 83 -29.63 11.74 -17.37
CA VAL A 83 -30.11 12.36 -18.57
C VAL A 83 -30.80 13.68 -18.19
N GLY A 84 -30.15 14.80 -18.50
CA GLY A 84 -30.57 16.13 -18.03
C GLY A 84 -29.95 16.50 -16.70
N ASP A 85 -30.68 17.22 -15.84
CA ASP A 85 -30.18 17.74 -14.58
C ASP A 85 -29.95 16.62 -13.55
N PRO A 86 -28.71 16.33 -13.14
CA PRO A 86 -28.42 15.30 -12.16
C PRO A 86 -28.91 15.62 -10.75
N THR A 87 -29.33 16.86 -10.48
CA THR A 87 -29.87 17.25 -9.16
C THR A 87 -31.37 16.96 -9.01
N ALA A 88 -32.03 16.57 -10.11
CA ALA A 88 -33.46 16.26 -10.11
C ALA A 88 -33.82 15.03 -9.27
N GLU A 89 -32.90 14.06 -9.23
CA GLU A 89 -33.09 12.82 -8.48
C GLU A 89 -31.93 12.59 -7.50
N PRO A 90 -32.14 12.02 -6.32
CA PRO A 90 -31.08 11.72 -5.40
C PRO A 90 -30.23 10.52 -5.89
N ILE A 91 -28.98 10.47 -5.47
CA ILE A 91 -28.07 9.33 -5.73
C ILE A 91 -28.71 8.06 -5.16
N SER A 92 -28.88 7.04 -6.00
CA SER A 92 -29.56 5.80 -5.61
C SER A 92 -28.71 4.90 -4.73
N THR A 93 -29.34 3.94 -4.06
CA THR A 93 -28.69 2.91 -3.26
C THR A 93 -27.71 2.11 -4.11
N GLU A 94 -28.11 1.70 -5.30
CA GLU A 94 -27.29 0.90 -6.24
C GLU A 94 -26.04 1.64 -6.68
N THR A 95 -26.17 2.94 -6.94
CA THR A 95 -25.05 3.79 -7.33
C THR A 95 -24.05 3.92 -6.17
N MET A 96 -24.52 4.07 -4.95
CA MET A 96 -23.65 4.13 -3.76
C MET A 96 -22.97 2.77 -3.49
N GLU A 97 -23.68 1.65 -3.66
CA GLU A 97 -23.09 0.30 -3.55
C GLU A 97 -21.99 0.06 -4.59
N ALA A 98 -22.20 0.50 -5.83
CA ALA A 98 -21.20 0.43 -6.88
C ALA A 98 -19.96 1.28 -6.54
N ALA A 99 -20.17 2.47 -5.98
CA ALA A 99 -19.10 3.35 -5.56
C ALA A 99 -18.30 2.77 -4.38
N VAL A 100 -18.95 2.11 -3.42
CA VAL A 100 -18.27 1.39 -2.32
C VAL A 100 -17.38 0.28 -2.88
N LYS A 101 -17.86 -0.53 -3.82
CA LYS A 101 -17.02 -1.58 -4.45
C LYS A 101 -15.77 -1.02 -5.12
N ILE A 102 -15.88 0.13 -5.76
CA ILE A 102 -14.72 0.82 -6.36
C ILE A 102 -13.77 1.34 -5.26
N ALA A 103 -14.32 1.90 -4.18
CA ALA A 103 -13.52 2.37 -3.06
C ALA A 103 -12.77 1.21 -2.36
N ASP A 104 -13.41 0.06 -2.19
CA ASP A 104 -12.80 -1.17 -1.65
C ASP A 104 -11.63 -1.65 -2.53
N PHE A 105 -11.81 -1.60 -3.86
CA PHE A 105 -10.71 -1.91 -4.78
C PHE A 105 -9.52 -0.97 -4.55
N PHE A 106 -9.75 0.33 -4.43
CA PHE A 106 -8.66 1.28 -4.14
C PHE A 106 -8.04 1.06 -2.76
N ALA A 107 -8.84 0.67 -1.76
CA ALA A 107 -8.33 0.33 -0.44
C ALA A 107 -7.37 -0.87 -0.49
N ALA A 108 -7.76 -1.94 -1.20
CA ALA A 108 -6.90 -3.11 -1.38
C ALA A 108 -5.59 -2.79 -2.12
N GLN A 109 -5.66 -1.93 -3.16
CA GLN A 109 -4.46 -1.48 -3.87
C GLN A 109 -3.57 -0.61 -2.99
N ALA A 110 -4.15 0.31 -2.22
CA ALA A 110 -3.41 1.14 -1.28
C ALA A 110 -2.72 0.28 -0.22
N GLU A 111 -3.43 -0.66 0.38
CA GLU A 111 -2.88 -1.59 1.37
C GLU A 111 -1.67 -2.36 0.79
N ALA A 112 -1.78 -2.90 -0.43
CA ALA A 112 -0.68 -3.59 -1.10
C ALA A 112 0.54 -2.66 -1.31
N VAL A 113 0.31 -1.40 -1.69
CA VAL A 113 1.35 -0.40 -1.88
C VAL A 113 2.02 -0.04 -0.55
N TYR A 114 1.24 0.28 0.49
CA TYR A 114 1.78 0.63 1.81
C TYR A 114 2.59 -0.53 2.41
N ARG A 115 2.09 -1.77 2.32
CA ARG A 115 2.83 -2.97 2.75
C ARG A 115 4.09 -3.19 1.90
N GLY A 116 3.99 -3.02 0.59
CA GLY A 116 5.12 -3.15 -0.33
C GLY A 116 6.26 -2.15 -0.06
N PHE A 117 5.93 -0.94 0.39
CA PHE A 117 6.90 0.07 0.83
C PHE A 117 7.37 -0.13 2.29
N GLY A 118 6.93 -1.16 2.97
CA GLY A 118 7.30 -1.42 4.36
C GLY A 118 6.75 -0.37 5.34
N LEU A 119 5.63 0.26 5.01
CA LEU A 119 4.96 1.25 5.86
C LEU A 119 3.94 0.61 6.80
N SER A 120 3.70 -0.71 6.68
CA SER A 120 2.89 -1.46 7.64
C SER A 120 3.71 -1.72 8.90
N ASP A 121 3.12 -1.55 10.07
CA ASP A 121 3.72 -1.86 11.38
C ASP A 121 3.62 -3.37 11.71
N ASP A 122 3.75 -4.24 10.71
CA ASP A 122 3.90 -5.66 10.98
C ASP A 122 5.27 -5.94 11.62
N GLU A 123 5.31 -6.97 12.44
CA GLU A 123 6.52 -7.37 13.21
C GLU A 123 7.72 -7.57 12.26
N ASP A 124 7.48 -8.14 11.10
CA ASP A 124 8.46 -8.33 10.03
C ASP A 124 9.06 -7.02 9.49
N THR A 125 8.26 -5.96 9.41
CA THR A 125 8.72 -4.63 8.96
C THR A 125 9.50 -3.94 10.05
N ALA A 126 9.09 -4.07 11.31
CA ALA A 126 9.83 -3.53 12.46
C ALA A 126 11.22 -4.18 12.58
N GLU A 127 11.31 -5.51 12.39
CA GLU A 127 12.58 -6.22 12.35
C GLU A 127 13.46 -5.80 11.17
N ALA A 128 12.90 -5.63 9.98
CA ALA A 128 13.64 -5.16 8.81
C ALA A 128 14.19 -3.74 9.02
N ARG A 129 13.41 -2.83 9.59
CA ARG A 129 13.85 -1.47 9.95
C ARG A 129 14.96 -1.50 11.00
N TYR A 130 14.81 -2.34 12.03
CA TYR A 130 15.84 -2.51 13.04
C TYR A 130 17.15 -2.99 12.41
N VAL A 131 17.13 -4.05 11.60
CA VAL A 131 18.32 -4.58 10.91
C VAL A 131 18.92 -3.52 9.99
N LEU A 132 18.09 -2.80 9.22
CA LEU A 132 18.55 -1.75 8.32
C LEU A 132 19.29 -0.63 9.08
N SER A 133 18.74 -0.16 10.21
CA SER A 133 19.40 0.85 11.04
C SER A 133 20.76 0.39 11.57
N ARG A 134 20.90 -0.91 11.89
CA ARG A 134 22.16 -1.48 12.34
C ARG A 134 23.18 -1.65 11.20
N LEU A 135 22.71 -2.00 9.99
CA LEU A 135 23.56 -2.09 8.80
C LEU A 135 24.20 -0.72 8.43
N CYS A 136 23.49 0.38 8.67
CA CYS A 136 24.03 1.74 8.48
C CYS A 136 25.27 2.01 9.35
N SER A 137 25.39 1.35 10.51
CA SER A 137 26.52 1.51 11.42
C SER A 137 27.71 0.59 11.09
N VAL A 138 27.59 -0.29 10.10
CA VAL A 138 28.66 -1.22 9.71
C VAL A 138 29.68 -0.51 8.80
N PRO A 139 30.98 -0.49 9.16
CA PRO A 139 32.00 0.09 8.29
C PRO A 139 32.30 -0.83 7.10
N GLY A 140 32.60 -0.20 5.94
CA GLY A 140 32.96 -0.91 4.69
C GLY A 140 31.74 -1.37 3.89
N ASP A 141 31.96 -2.20 2.88
CA ASP A 141 30.97 -2.55 1.86
C ASP A 141 30.40 -3.96 2.04
N GLU A 142 30.91 -4.72 3.01
CA GLU A 142 30.48 -6.09 3.26
C GLU A 142 30.73 -6.54 4.70
N ILE A 143 29.93 -7.52 5.16
CA ILE A 143 30.08 -8.17 6.45
C ILE A 143 29.49 -9.59 6.38
N THR A 144 29.94 -10.53 7.24
CA THR A 144 29.29 -11.83 7.36
C THR A 144 28.11 -11.77 8.32
N ALA A 145 27.02 -12.52 8.04
CA ALA A 145 25.83 -12.55 8.87
C ALA A 145 26.14 -12.94 10.33
N SER A 146 27.08 -13.88 10.56
CA SER A 146 27.51 -14.23 11.93
C SER A 146 28.14 -13.04 12.63
N LYS A 147 29.09 -12.35 11.98
CA LYS A 147 29.76 -11.18 12.58
C LYS A 147 28.78 -10.03 12.80
N PHE A 148 27.89 -9.81 11.85
CA PHE A 148 26.87 -8.78 11.97
C PHE A 148 25.95 -9.07 13.15
N ARG A 149 25.41 -10.31 13.28
CA ARG A 149 24.60 -10.70 14.44
C ARG A 149 25.34 -10.46 15.73
N ASP A 150 26.57 -10.99 15.86
CA ASP A 150 27.31 -10.99 17.13
C ASP A 150 27.73 -9.59 17.58
N SER A 151 28.03 -8.69 16.63
CA SER A 151 28.49 -7.33 16.93
C SER A 151 27.39 -6.28 17.03
N TYR A 152 26.28 -6.44 16.28
CA TYR A 152 25.27 -5.39 16.14
C TYR A 152 23.87 -5.81 16.58
N CYS A 153 23.53 -7.11 16.55
CA CYS A 153 22.16 -7.60 16.72
C CYS A 153 22.04 -8.75 17.76
N LYS A 154 23.07 -9.06 18.53
CA LYS A 154 23.14 -10.24 19.42
C LYS A 154 21.98 -10.34 20.42
N ARG A 155 21.45 -9.20 20.89
CA ARG A 155 20.35 -9.17 21.85
C ARG A 155 18.98 -9.31 21.21
N HIS A 156 18.90 -9.11 19.90
CA HIS A 156 17.64 -9.10 19.17
C HIS A 156 17.38 -10.44 18.45
N PHE A 157 18.40 -11.05 17.87
CA PHE A 157 18.29 -12.34 17.18
C PHE A 157 19.01 -13.45 17.96
N SER A 158 18.27 -14.50 18.29
CA SER A 158 18.80 -15.67 19.01
C SER A 158 19.73 -16.50 18.13
N SER A 159 19.48 -16.53 16.81
CA SER A 159 20.21 -17.32 15.82
C SER A 159 20.52 -16.53 14.54
N VAL A 160 21.55 -16.98 13.80
CA VAL A 160 21.84 -16.44 12.47
C VAL A 160 20.72 -16.77 11.47
N LYS A 161 20.07 -17.91 11.63
CA LYS A 161 18.97 -18.34 10.74
C LYS A 161 17.76 -17.40 10.83
N GLU A 162 17.43 -16.94 12.01
CA GLU A 162 16.37 -15.96 12.23
C GLU A 162 16.71 -14.63 11.55
N LEU A 163 17.94 -14.15 11.69
CA LEU A 163 18.42 -12.98 11.00
C LEU A 163 18.42 -13.15 9.46
N GLU A 164 18.76 -14.34 8.94
CA GLU A 164 18.80 -14.61 7.49
C GLU A 164 17.44 -14.34 6.83
N THR A 165 16.31 -14.63 7.47
CA THR A 165 14.98 -14.34 6.94
C THR A 165 14.77 -12.84 6.71
N VAL A 166 15.23 -12.01 7.63
CA VAL A 166 15.15 -10.55 7.51
C VAL A 166 16.13 -10.03 6.44
N LEU A 167 17.33 -10.61 6.36
CA LEU A 167 18.32 -10.25 5.32
C LEU A 167 17.81 -10.58 3.92
N ASP A 168 17.12 -11.70 3.71
CA ASP A 168 16.55 -12.07 2.42
C ASP A 168 15.48 -11.04 1.99
N ARG A 169 14.69 -10.54 2.93
CA ARG A 169 13.72 -9.46 2.67
C ARG A 169 14.43 -8.16 2.25
N LEU A 170 15.46 -7.75 2.98
CA LEU A 170 16.24 -6.55 2.63
C LEU A 170 16.96 -6.69 1.28
N ALA A 171 17.37 -7.91 0.92
CA ALA A 171 17.92 -8.21 -0.40
C ALA A 171 16.87 -8.09 -1.51
N ALA A 172 15.64 -8.56 -1.28
CA ALA A 172 14.53 -8.39 -2.22
C ALA A 172 14.20 -6.92 -2.48
N PHE A 173 14.34 -6.04 -1.47
CA PHE A 173 14.22 -4.59 -1.62
C PHE A 173 15.46 -3.89 -2.22
N GLY A 174 16.53 -4.64 -2.47
CA GLY A 174 17.74 -4.11 -3.11
C GLY A 174 18.66 -3.29 -2.21
N TYR A 175 18.48 -3.29 -0.90
CA TYR A 175 19.43 -2.65 0.04
C TYR A 175 20.76 -3.37 0.13
N ILE A 176 20.73 -4.70 0.05
CA ILE A 176 21.88 -5.58 0.18
C ILE A 176 21.82 -6.69 -0.88
N LYS A 177 22.91 -7.39 -1.06
CA LYS A 177 22.99 -8.68 -1.73
C LYS A 177 23.51 -9.71 -0.75
N THR A 178 22.91 -10.89 -0.72
CA THR A 178 23.34 -12.02 0.10
C THR A 178 24.05 -13.05 -0.77
N GLU A 179 25.23 -13.49 -0.36
CA GLU A 179 25.99 -14.54 -1.04
C GLU A 179 26.40 -15.61 -0.03
N ARG A 180 26.15 -16.87 -0.37
CA ARG A 180 26.63 -18.00 0.43
C ARG A 180 27.89 -18.58 -0.22
N PRO A 181 29.06 -18.41 0.40
CA PRO A 181 30.28 -18.99 -0.16
C PRO A 181 30.19 -20.51 -0.26
N GLU A 182 30.81 -21.08 -1.29
CA GLU A 182 30.87 -22.54 -1.45
C GLU A 182 31.63 -23.19 -0.29
N LYS A 183 31.15 -24.35 0.12
CA LYS A 183 31.81 -25.14 1.15
C LYS A 183 32.95 -25.95 0.55
N ASN A 184 34.16 -25.50 0.74
CA ASN A 184 35.38 -26.20 0.29
C ASN A 184 35.97 -27.03 1.46
N GLY A 185 35.54 -28.30 1.59
CA GLY A 185 36.11 -29.26 2.55
C GLY A 185 35.25 -29.63 3.75
N PRO A 186 35.73 -30.54 4.66
CA PRO A 186 35.03 -30.92 5.87
C PRO A 186 35.11 -29.79 6.92
N GLY A 187 33.97 -29.46 7.53
CA GLY A 187 33.88 -28.41 8.55
C GLY A 187 32.53 -27.71 8.57
N ARG A 188 32.42 -26.65 9.39
CA ARG A 188 31.21 -25.80 9.48
C ARG A 188 31.00 -25.07 8.16
N SER A 189 29.75 -25.00 7.70
CA SER A 189 29.39 -24.21 6.50
C SER A 189 29.75 -22.75 6.71
N PRO A 190 30.29 -22.06 5.67
CA PRO A 190 30.62 -20.67 5.76
C PRO A 190 29.37 -19.81 6.03
N SER A 191 29.56 -18.72 6.76
CA SER A 191 28.47 -17.79 7.04
C SER A 191 28.06 -17.01 5.80
N LEU A 192 26.78 -16.71 5.68
CA LEU A 192 26.23 -15.85 4.64
C LEU A 192 26.98 -14.50 4.62
N LYS A 193 27.36 -14.04 3.43
CA LYS A 193 28.00 -12.76 3.19
C LYS A 193 26.93 -11.73 2.84
N ILE A 194 26.97 -10.57 3.47
CA ILE A 194 26.10 -9.42 3.25
C ILE A 194 26.96 -8.40 2.50
N ILE A 195 26.54 -8.01 1.30
CA ILE A 195 27.19 -7.02 0.46
C ILE A 195 26.24 -5.85 0.31
N PHE A 196 26.68 -4.64 0.61
CA PHE A 196 25.83 -3.45 0.54
C PHE A 196 25.63 -2.98 -0.89
N ASN A 197 24.43 -2.48 -1.20
CA ASN A 197 24.19 -1.84 -2.49
C ASN A 197 24.98 -0.51 -2.54
N PRO A 198 25.89 -0.31 -3.51
CA PRO A 198 26.69 0.92 -3.59
C PRO A 198 25.85 2.19 -3.86
N ARG A 199 24.59 2.03 -4.28
CA ARG A 199 23.65 3.13 -4.49
C ARG A 199 22.81 3.45 -3.24
N TRP A 200 22.90 2.63 -2.20
CA TRP A 200 22.19 2.87 -0.96
C TRP A 200 22.96 3.92 -0.13
N ASP A 201 22.33 5.09 0.04
CA ASP A 201 22.81 6.08 1.00
C ASP A 201 22.50 5.59 2.42
N ARG A 202 23.55 5.25 3.17
CA ARG A 202 23.48 4.74 4.54
C ARG A 202 23.39 5.83 5.60
N THR A 203 23.18 7.09 5.19
CA THR A 203 22.87 8.20 6.10
C THR A 203 21.40 8.09 6.52
N ILE A 204 21.14 7.75 7.78
CA ILE A 204 19.83 7.83 8.43
C ILE A 204 19.88 8.93 9.47
#